data_142a6d3b59cb98459840bc62004f2ade
#
_entry.id   142a6d3b59cb98459840bc62004f2ade
#
_cell.length_a   1.000
_cell.length_b   1.000
_cell.length_c   1.000
_cell.angle_alpha   90.00
_cell.angle_beta   90.00
_cell.angle_gamma   90.00
#
_symmetry.space_group_name_H-M   'P 1'
#
loop_
_entity.id
_entity.type
_entity.pdbx_description
1 polymer ?
#
loop_
_entity_poly.entity_id
_entity_poly.type
_entity_poly.pdbx_seq_one_letter_code
_entity_poly.pdbx_strand_id
1 'polypeptide(L)'
;MYEFLSFEESLERKKIRGRVLNTLEFTKIRDSVTSKARTSYGRELCRDMAPVCDIDHVTKELSCSRQAMDHILRFGMLPLGGMRDLREALTYAKAGGTLTCGQLLEAASFLKASDEIRRAIAKARSAGSPLVDETEPDVCAYADKLETSDKLLEKIETSILGQDEVSDKASRELSSIRKERKNIASGIRSLLDRVIQNHADMLQEGIVTLREGRYCIPVKADFNGRIEGIVHGASSSGQTLFIEPMSVVEANNKIAELTFAEQQRSRGS
;
A
#
# COMPACT_ATOMS: atom_id res chain seq x y z
N MET A 1 -8.57 50.33 6.93
CA MET A 1 -9.09 50.32 8.31
C MET A 1 -10.12 49.21 8.38
N TYR A 2 -9.71 48.00 8.81
CA TYR A 2 -10.63 46.87 9.01
C TYR A 2 -11.18 47.02 10.44
N GLU A 3 -12.46 47.40 10.55
CA GLU A 3 -13.18 47.39 11.83
C GLU A 3 -13.25 45.94 12.33
N PHE A 4 -12.73 45.73 13.52
CA PHE A 4 -12.95 44.48 14.28
C PHE A 4 -14.44 44.37 14.59
N LEU A 5 -15.18 43.58 13.82
CA LEU A 5 -16.56 43.21 14.15
C LEU A 5 -16.56 42.46 15.50
N SER A 6 -17.53 42.79 16.35
CA SER A 6 -17.71 42.06 17.60
C SER A 6 -17.97 40.56 17.33
N PHE A 7 -17.64 39.71 18.29
CA PHE A 7 -17.85 38.25 18.15
C PHE A 7 -19.32 37.93 17.86
N GLU A 8 -20.26 38.67 18.41
CA GLU A 8 -21.71 38.52 18.20
C GLU A 8 -22.12 38.88 16.77
N GLU A 9 -21.62 39.98 16.20
CA GLU A 9 -21.87 40.38 14.80
C GLU A 9 -21.29 39.34 13.81
N SER A 10 -20.14 38.75 14.15
CA SER A 10 -19.54 37.66 13.37
C SER A 10 -20.42 36.40 13.40
N LEU A 11 -21.02 36.05 14.53
CA LEU A 11 -21.94 34.93 14.69
C LEU A 11 -23.27 35.16 13.96
N GLU A 12 -23.84 36.36 14.03
CA GLU A 12 -25.06 36.70 13.29
C GLU A 12 -24.84 36.63 11.78
N ARG A 13 -23.75 37.22 11.27
CA ARG A 13 -23.40 37.13 9.84
C ARG A 13 -23.24 35.66 9.39
N LYS A 14 -22.63 34.79 10.19
CA LYS A 14 -22.56 33.35 9.89
C LYS A 14 -23.93 32.66 9.84
N LYS A 15 -24.83 33.02 10.76
CA LYS A 15 -26.22 32.51 10.79
C LYS A 15 -27.04 32.99 9.58
N ILE A 16 -26.95 34.25 9.23
CA ILE A 16 -27.62 34.83 8.04
C ILE A 16 -27.09 34.15 6.78
N ARG A 17 -25.76 33.99 6.65
CA ARG A 17 -25.14 33.31 5.51
C ARG A 17 -25.61 31.86 5.38
N GLY A 18 -25.70 31.14 6.49
CA GLY A 18 -26.20 29.76 6.50
C GLY A 18 -27.66 29.67 6.03
N ARG A 19 -28.55 30.58 6.49
CA ARG A 19 -29.95 30.63 6.05
C ARG A 19 -30.08 30.91 4.54
N VAL A 20 -29.34 31.88 4.02
CA VAL A 20 -29.33 32.24 2.60
C VAL A 20 -28.87 31.05 1.76
N LEU A 21 -27.78 30.38 2.15
CA LEU A 21 -27.26 29.21 1.43
C LEU A 21 -28.25 28.06 1.40
N ASN A 22 -28.99 27.84 2.50
CA ASN A 22 -30.03 26.82 2.56
C ASN A 22 -31.24 27.19 1.68
N THR A 23 -31.69 28.46 1.71
CA THR A 23 -32.79 28.94 0.88
C THR A 23 -32.46 28.84 -0.60
N LEU A 24 -31.21 29.11 -0.98
CA LEU A 24 -30.72 28.98 -2.36
C LEU A 24 -30.33 27.54 -2.74
N GLU A 25 -30.54 26.58 -1.84
CA GLU A 25 -30.20 25.16 -2.03
C GLU A 25 -28.72 24.92 -2.41
N PHE A 26 -27.82 25.84 -2.00
CA PHE A 26 -26.40 25.77 -2.33
C PHE A 26 -25.75 24.44 -1.86
N THR A 27 -26.21 23.89 -0.76
CA THR A 27 -25.74 22.58 -0.25
C THR A 27 -25.95 21.47 -1.27
N LYS A 28 -27.10 21.44 -1.98
CA LYS A 28 -27.35 20.46 -3.04
C LYS A 28 -26.36 20.58 -4.21
N ILE A 29 -26.03 21.82 -4.59
CA ILE A 29 -25.04 22.07 -5.65
C ILE A 29 -23.67 21.58 -5.18
N ARG A 30 -23.25 21.96 -3.97
CA ARG A 30 -21.98 21.55 -3.37
C ARG A 30 -21.86 20.02 -3.26
N ASP A 31 -22.91 19.35 -2.80
CA ASP A 31 -22.93 17.88 -2.67
C ASP A 31 -22.87 17.21 -4.05
N SER A 32 -23.56 17.77 -5.03
CA SER A 32 -23.48 17.30 -6.43
C SER A 32 -22.06 17.43 -6.99
N VAL A 33 -21.38 18.56 -6.80
CA VAL A 33 -19.99 18.77 -7.24
C VAL A 33 -19.07 17.83 -6.49
N THR A 34 -19.22 17.69 -5.16
CA THR A 34 -18.43 16.79 -4.33
C THR A 34 -18.52 15.33 -4.80
N SER A 35 -19.71 14.89 -5.20
CA SER A 35 -19.93 13.52 -5.70
C SER A 35 -19.21 13.25 -7.03
N LYS A 36 -18.88 14.28 -7.79
CA LYS A 36 -18.14 14.16 -9.06
C LYS A 36 -16.63 14.18 -8.87
N ALA A 37 -16.13 14.66 -7.74
CA ALA A 37 -14.70 14.69 -7.46
C ALA A 37 -14.12 13.28 -7.33
N ARG A 38 -13.05 13.01 -8.06
CA ARG A 38 -12.43 11.67 -8.15
C ARG A 38 -11.40 11.38 -7.07
N THR A 39 -10.82 12.43 -6.47
CA THR A 39 -9.81 12.29 -5.42
C THR A 39 -10.37 12.66 -4.05
N SER A 40 -9.80 12.14 -2.97
CA SER A 40 -10.14 12.53 -1.59
C SER A 40 -9.91 14.03 -1.36
N TYR A 41 -8.77 14.53 -1.81
CA TYR A 41 -8.44 15.96 -1.76
C TYR A 41 -9.46 16.83 -2.50
N GLY A 42 -9.82 16.44 -3.73
CA GLY A 42 -10.83 17.16 -4.49
C GLY A 42 -12.19 17.15 -3.82
N ARG A 43 -12.60 16.05 -3.20
CA ARG A 43 -13.84 15.99 -2.41
C ARG A 43 -13.81 16.90 -1.18
N GLU A 44 -12.68 17.00 -0.49
CA GLU A 44 -12.52 17.92 0.63
C GLU A 44 -12.66 19.36 0.17
N LEU A 45 -11.92 19.76 -0.87
CA LEU A 45 -12.02 21.10 -1.44
C LEU A 45 -13.47 21.44 -1.88
N CYS A 46 -14.16 20.50 -2.51
CA CYS A 46 -15.56 20.72 -2.90
C CYS A 46 -16.50 20.86 -1.71
N ARG A 47 -16.28 20.13 -0.60
CA ARG A 47 -17.07 20.27 0.63
C ARG A 47 -16.89 21.62 1.30
N ASP A 48 -15.68 22.18 1.21
CA ASP A 48 -15.34 23.47 1.80
C ASP A 48 -15.72 24.65 0.89
N MET A 49 -16.22 24.36 -0.32
CA MET A 49 -16.66 25.38 -1.28
C MET A 49 -17.73 26.28 -0.68
N ALA A 50 -17.52 27.58 -0.79
CA ALA A 50 -18.46 28.60 -0.35
C ALA A 50 -18.52 29.75 -1.38
N PRO A 51 -19.67 30.43 -1.50
CA PRO A 51 -19.76 31.63 -2.34
C PRO A 51 -18.76 32.70 -1.92
N VAL A 52 -18.13 33.32 -2.90
CA VAL A 52 -17.20 34.45 -2.73
C VAL A 52 -17.72 35.67 -3.49
N CYS A 53 -17.51 36.87 -2.94
CA CYS A 53 -17.97 38.13 -3.52
C CYS A 53 -16.83 38.96 -4.14
N ASP A 54 -15.58 38.48 -4.05
CA ASP A 54 -14.43 39.12 -4.67
C ASP A 54 -14.40 38.81 -6.16
N ILE A 55 -14.54 39.85 -6.99
CA ILE A 55 -14.66 39.73 -8.44
C ILE A 55 -13.38 39.17 -9.07
N ASP A 56 -12.21 39.57 -8.59
CA ASP A 56 -10.92 39.14 -9.13
C ASP A 56 -10.70 37.64 -8.83
N HIS A 57 -11.03 37.23 -7.58
CA HIS A 57 -10.97 35.84 -7.19
C HIS A 57 -11.95 34.96 -7.99
N VAL A 58 -13.21 35.42 -8.14
CA VAL A 58 -14.24 34.69 -8.91
C VAL A 58 -13.83 34.55 -10.40
N THR A 59 -13.33 35.64 -11.00
CA THR A 59 -12.89 35.62 -12.41
C THR A 59 -11.76 34.59 -12.61
N LYS A 60 -10.79 34.57 -11.72
CA LYS A 60 -9.67 33.65 -11.73
C LYS A 60 -10.13 32.18 -11.62
N GLU A 61 -11.00 31.86 -10.66
CA GLU A 61 -11.48 30.49 -10.45
C GLU A 61 -12.36 30.01 -11.64
N LEU A 62 -13.15 30.92 -12.24
CA LEU A 62 -13.91 30.62 -13.45
C LEU A 62 -12.99 30.40 -14.65
N SER A 63 -11.90 31.15 -14.79
CA SER A 63 -10.90 30.94 -15.84
C SER A 63 -10.25 29.54 -15.69
N CYS A 64 -9.79 29.19 -14.50
CA CYS A 64 -9.25 27.84 -14.22
C CYS A 64 -10.25 26.73 -14.54
N SER A 65 -11.53 26.93 -14.18
CA SER A 65 -12.58 25.95 -14.47
C SER A 65 -12.82 25.80 -15.97
N ARG A 66 -12.81 26.90 -16.74
CA ARG A 66 -12.92 26.88 -18.20
C ARG A 66 -11.75 26.16 -18.83
N GLN A 67 -10.53 26.49 -18.42
CA GLN A 67 -9.33 25.83 -18.91
C GLN A 67 -9.38 24.30 -18.64
N ALA A 68 -9.80 23.86 -17.45
CA ALA A 68 -9.97 22.45 -17.16
C ALA A 68 -11.01 21.77 -18.04
N MET A 69 -12.15 22.43 -18.32
CA MET A 69 -13.17 21.94 -19.26
C MET A 69 -12.62 21.80 -20.69
N ASP A 70 -11.93 22.83 -21.18
CA ASP A 70 -11.34 22.84 -22.53
C ASP A 70 -10.30 21.72 -22.68
N HIS A 71 -9.51 21.48 -21.64
CA HIS A 71 -8.60 20.34 -21.61
C HIS A 71 -9.34 19.02 -21.74
N ILE A 72 -10.36 18.80 -20.91
CA ILE A 72 -11.14 17.55 -20.92
C ILE A 72 -11.78 17.30 -22.29
N LEU A 73 -12.33 18.34 -22.90
CA LEU A 73 -12.99 18.25 -24.21
C LEU A 73 -12.01 17.91 -25.36
N ARG A 74 -10.77 18.39 -25.29
CA ARG A 74 -9.77 18.20 -26.36
C ARG A 74 -8.88 16.98 -26.15
N PHE A 75 -8.50 16.70 -24.91
CA PHE A 75 -7.48 15.70 -24.57
C PHE A 75 -8.01 14.57 -23.69
N GLY A 76 -9.24 14.68 -23.19
CA GLY A 76 -9.85 13.72 -22.29
C GLY A 76 -9.54 13.97 -20.83
N MET A 77 -10.03 13.08 -19.98
CA MET A 77 -9.86 13.18 -18.53
C MET A 77 -8.42 12.90 -18.11
N LEU A 78 -7.92 13.65 -17.14
CA LEU A 78 -6.64 13.34 -16.51
C LEU A 78 -6.69 12.03 -15.72
N PRO A 79 -5.59 11.27 -15.65
CA PRO A 79 -5.52 9.96 -15.00
C PRO A 79 -5.42 10.10 -13.46
N LEU A 80 -6.51 10.55 -12.82
CA LEU A 80 -6.56 10.80 -11.38
C LEU A 80 -6.77 9.53 -10.53
N GLY A 81 -6.96 8.36 -11.14
CA GLY A 81 -7.30 7.11 -10.45
C GLY A 81 -6.25 6.61 -9.45
N GLY A 82 -4.99 6.95 -9.66
CA GLY A 82 -3.87 6.58 -8.78
C GLY A 82 -3.59 7.58 -7.65
N MET A 83 -4.27 8.73 -7.61
CA MET A 83 -4.08 9.78 -6.61
C MET A 83 -4.70 9.36 -5.26
N ARG A 84 -3.92 8.64 -4.46
CA ARG A 84 -4.28 8.21 -3.12
C ARG A 84 -3.99 9.27 -2.07
N ASP A 85 -4.70 9.25 -0.95
CA ASP A 85 -4.40 10.12 0.19
C ASP A 85 -3.23 9.56 0.99
N LEU A 86 -2.09 10.23 0.90
CA LEU A 86 -0.86 9.80 1.56
C LEU A 86 -0.54 10.59 2.84
N ARG A 87 -1.41 11.53 3.28
CA ARG A 87 -1.11 12.44 4.40
C ARG A 87 -0.80 11.70 5.70
N GLU A 88 -1.59 10.70 6.05
CA GLU A 88 -1.37 9.90 7.25
C GLU A 88 -0.08 9.09 7.16
N ALA A 89 0.14 8.40 6.03
CA ALA A 89 1.35 7.61 5.80
C ALA A 89 2.61 8.48 5.84
N LEU A 90 2.58 9.66 5.20
CA LEU A 90 3.71 10.60 5.21
C LEU A 90 3.97 11.18 6.61
N THR A 91 2.92 11.48 7.38
CA THR A 91 3.04 11.96 8.76
C THR A 91 3.67 10.89 9.64
N TYR A 92 3.23 9.65 9.50
CA TYR A 92 3.78 8.51 10.23
C TYR A 92 5.25 8.26 9.88
N ALA A 93 5.59 8.29 8.58
CA ALA A 93 6.97 8.13 8.12
C ALA A 93 7.89 9.27 8.61
N LYS A 94 7.42 10.53 8.60
CA LYS A 94 8.17 11.69 9.15
C LYS A 94 8.46 11.55 10.64
N ALA A 95 7.58 10.88 11.37
CA ALA A 95 7.78 10.57 12.80
C ALA A 95 8.73 9.38 13.02
N GLY A 96 9.33 8.80 11.97
CA GLY A 96 10.23 7.66 12.05
C GLY A 96 9.51 6.30 12.01
N GLY A 97 8.23 6.27 11.70
CA GLY A 97 7.46 5.04 11.54
C GLY A 97 7.80 4.30 10.24
N THR A 98 7.65 2.99 10.24
CA THR A 98 7.87 2.14 9.06
C THR A 98 6.55 1.93 8.33
N LEU A 99 6.53 2.25 7.04
CA LEU A 99 5.35 2.06 6.19
C LEU A 99 5.14 0.57 5.85
N THR A 100 3.90 0.16 5.74
CA THR A 100 3.54 -1.17 5.24
C THR A 100 3.75 -1.28 3.74
N CYS A 101 3.85 -2.51 3.21
CA CYS A 101 3.90 -2.75 1.76
C CYS A 101 2.72 -2.12 1.03
N GLY A 102 1.51 -2.19 1.60
CA GLY A 102 0.30 -1.56 1.05
C GLY A 102 0.45 -0.04 0.93
N GLN A 103 0.93 0.64 1.98
CA GLN A 103 1.18 2.09 1.97
C GLN A 103 2.27 2.48 0.95
N LEU A 104 3.31 1.66 0.79
CA LEU A 104 4.34 1.88 -0.23
C LEU A 104 3.79 1.70 -1.65
N LEU A 105 2.91 0.73 -1.89
CA LEU A 105 2.23 0.56 -3.18
C LEU A 105 1.27 1.71 -3.49
N GLU A 106 0.60 2.27 -2.48
CA GLU A 106 -0.21 3.49 -2.64
C GLU A 106 0.66 4.69 -2.99
N ALA A 107 1.84 4.83 -2.38
CA ALA A 107 2.81 5.86 -2.73
C ALA A 107 3.34 5.68 -4.17
N ALA A 108 3.63 4.46 -4.60
CA ALA A 108 4.01 4.16 -5.99
C ALA A 108 2.90 4.52 -6.98
N SER A 109 1.65 4.19 -6.65
CA SER A 109 0.47 4.57 -7.44
C SER A 109 0.32 6.09 -7.58
N PHE A 110 0.55 6.82 -6.49
CA PHE A 110 0.53 8.28 -6.48
C PHE A 110 1.64 8.87 -7.37
N LEU A 111 2.87 8.37 -7.24
CA LEU A 111 4.01 8.84 -8.06
C LEU A 111 3.77 8.59 -9.55
N LYS A 112 3.24 7.41 -9.92
CA LYS A 112 2.85 7.11 -11.31
C LYS A 112 1.79 8.07 -11.85
N ALA A 113 0.71 8.26 -11.09
CA ALA A 113 -0.36 9.16 -11.49
C ALA A 113 0.15 10.61 -11.63
N SER A 114 1.03 11.05 -10.74
CA SER A 114 1.67 12.38 -10.84
C SER A 114 2.48 12.54 -12.12
N ASP A 115 3.28 11.54 -12.48
CA ASP A 115 4.06 11.56 -13.72
C ASP A 115 3.17 11.50 -14.97
N GLU A 116 2.13 10.66 -14.97
CA GLU A 116 1.15 10.58 -16.06
C GLU A 116 0.41 11.91 -16.26
N ILE A 117 0.01 12.58 -15.19
CA ILE A 117 -0.63 13.90 -15.24
C ILE A 117 0.33 14.94 -15.84
N ARG A 118 1.59 14.99 -15.37
CA ARG A 118 2.61 15.89 -15.91
C ARG A 118 2.81 15.68 -17.40
N ARG A 119 2.94 14.41 -17.83
CA ARG A 119 3.10 14.06 -19.25
C ARG A 119 1.86 14.44 -20.09
N ALA A 120 0.65 14.21 -19.58
CA ALA A 120 -0.58 14.58 -20.23
C ALA A 120 -0.68 16.10 -20.45
N ILE A 121 -0.37 16.88 -19.41
CA ILE A 121 -0.36 18.35 -19.48
C ILE A 121 0.75 18.85 -20.43
N ALA A 122 1.97 18.30 -20.35
CA ALA A 122 3.05 18.68 -21.25
C ALA A 122 2.70 18.42 -22.73
N LYS A 123 2.04 17.28 -23.00
CA LYS A 123 1.54 16.96 -24.35
C LYS A 123 0.48 17.97 -24.82
N ALA A 124 -0.43 18.36 -23.94
CA ALA A 124 -1.46 19.36 -24.25
C ALA A 124 -0.85 20.73 -24.55
N ARG A 125 0.17 21.16 -23.80
CA ARG A 125 0.95 22.38 -24.07
C ARG A 125 1.58 22.35 -25.46
N SER A 126 2.25 21.26 -25.81
CA SER A 126 2.93 21.10 -27.11
C SER A 126 1.95 21.11 -28.29
N ALA A 127 0.71 20.72 -28.07
CA ALA A 127 -0.34 20.69 -29.10
C ALA A 127 -1.06 22.06 -29.27
N GLY A 128 -0.55 23.14 -28.67
CA GLY A 128 -1.15 24.48 -28.75
C GLY A 128 -2.47 24.59 -27.99
N SER A 129 -2.57 23.95 -26.85
CA SER A 129 -3.74 24.08 -25.98
C SER A 129 -3.87 25.53 -25.50
N PRO A 130 -5.09 26.10 -25.47
CA PRO A 130 -5.34 27.44 -24.88
C PRO A 130 -5.15 27.48 -23.37
N LEU A 131 -4.64 26.40 -22.77
CA LEU A 131 -4.21 26.32 -21.37
C LEU A 131 -2.96 27.19 -21.09
N VAL A 132 -2.37 27.80 -22.09
CA VAL A 132 -1.17 28.63 -21.97
C VAL A 132 -1.56 30.09 -22.25
N ASP A 133 -2.25 30.69 -21.30
CA ASP A 133 -2.24 32.13 -21.19
C ASP A 133 -1.20 32.52 -20.16
N GLU A 134 -0.08 33.09 -20.60
CA GLU A 134 1.05 33.47 -19.73
C GLU A 134 0.69 34.52 -18.66
N THR A 135 -0.52 35.05 -18.73
CA THR A 135 -0.98 36.14 -17.87
C THR A 135 -1.85 35.70 -16.69
N GLU A 136 -2.35 34.44 -16.67
CA GLU A 136 -3.22 33.96 -15.58
C GLU A 136 -2.68 32.66 -14.93
N PRO A 137 -2.99 32.40 -13.66
CA PRO A 137 -2.62 31.14 -13.01
C PRO A 137 -3.36 29.98 -13.70
N ASP A 138 -2.60 29.22 -14.40
CA ASP A 138 -2.91 28.17 -15.30
C ASP A 138 -3.07 26.83 -14.54
N VAL A 139 -4.00 25.97 -14.99
CA VAL A 139 -4.11 24.58 -14.56
C VAL A 139 -2.77 23.84 -14.72
N CYS A 140 -1.98 24.25 -15.71
CA CYS A 140 -0.62 23.74 -15.94
C CYS A 140 0.34 24.07 -14.78
N ALA A 141 0.20 25.23 -14.13
CA ALA A 141 1.04 25.61 -12.98
C ALA A 141 0.86 24.66 -11.78
N TYR A 142 -0.30 24.03 -11.64
CA TYR A 142 -0.51 22.99 -10.65
C TYR A 142 0.21 21.69 -11.01
N ALA A 143 0.22 21.32 -12.30
CA ALA A 143 0.94 20.14 -12.77
C ALA A 143 2.47 20.29 -12.62
N ASP A 144 3.01 21.49 -12.82
CA ASP A 144 4.43 21.78 -12.67
C ASP A 144 4.91 21.64 -11.20
N LYS A 145 4.01 21.76 -10.23
CA LYS A 145 4.29 21.55 -8.80
C LYS A 145 4.26 20.08 -8.39
N LEU A 146 3.81 19.16 -9.27
CA LEU A 146 3.81 17.73 -8.96
C LEU A 146 5.25 17.22 -9.01
N GLU A 147 5.74 16.77 -7.87
CA GLU A 147 7.02 16.10 -7.78
C GLU A 147 6.87 14.63 -8.16
N THR A 148 7.86 14.13 -8.88
CA THR A 148 7.97 12.72 -9.28
C THR A 148 9.35 12.20 -8.93
N SER A 149 9.46 10.90 -8.68
CA SER A 149 10.74 10.28 -8.39
C SER A 149 10.80 8.89 -9.01
N ASP A 150 11.38 8.79 -10.19
CA ASP A 150 11.56 7.51 -10.91
C ASP A 150 12.37 6.52 -10.06
N LYS A 151 13.41 7.01 -9.38
CA LYS A 151 14.27 6.17 -8.52
C LYS A 151 13.48 5.56 -7.35
N LEU A 152 12.61 6.35 -6.70
CA LEU A 152 11.80 5.86 -5.60
C LEU A 152 10.73 4.90 -6.11
N LEU A 153 10.09 5.22 -7.21
CA LEU A 153 9.09 4.37 -7.85
C LEU A 153 9.71 3.01 -8.23
N GLU A 154 10.82 3.00 -8.95
CA GLU A 154 11.53 1.78 -9.32
C GLU A 154 11.94 0.96 -8.09
N LYS A 155 12.43 1.61 -7.05
CA LYS A 155 12.80 0.94 -5.79
C LYS A 155 11.60 0.28 -5.13
N ILE A 156 10.45 0.95 -5.06
CA ILE A 156 9.24 0.36 -4.49
C ILE A 156 8.77 -0.83 -5.35
N GLU A 157 8.67 -0.66 -6.66
CA GLU A 157 8.17 -1.70 -7.58
C GLU A 157 9.07 -2.93 -7.65
N THR A 158 10.38 -2.76 -7.51
CA THR A 158 11.32 -3.90 -7.48
C THR A 158 11.36 -4.59 -6.13
N SER A 159 11.01 -3.88 -5.04
CA SER A 159 11.08 -4.38 -3.68
C SER A 159 9.78 -4.98 -3.17
N ILE A 160 8.62 -4.51 -3.64
CA ILE A 160 7.30 -4.89 -3.15
C ILE A 160 6.54 -5.62 -4.26
N LEU A 161 6.18 -6.89 -4.01
CA LEU A 161 5.44 -7.72 -4.96
C LEU A 161 3.93 -7.71 -4.70
N GLY A 162 3.51 -7.39 -3.48
CA GLY A 162 2.12 -7.39 -3.04
C GLY A 162 1.93 -6.71 -1.68
N GLN A 163 0.71 -6.70 -1.19
CA GLN A 163 0.37 -6.01 0.07
C GLN A 163 1.16 -6.50 1.29
N ASP A 164 1.57 -7.78 1.28
CA ASP A 164 2.33 -8.41 2.37
C ASP A 164 3.57 -9.14 1.85
N GLU A 165 3.97 -8.91 0.61
CA GLU A 165 5.04 -9.65 -0.04
C GLU A 165 6.19 -8.74 -0.47
N VAL A 166 7.34 -8.98 0.14
CA VAL A 166 8.62 -8.31 -0.16
C VAL A 166 9.45 -9.19 -1.08
N SER A 167 9.97 -8.61 -2.16
CA SER A 167 10.82 -9.27 -3.15
C SER A 167 12.17 -9.69 -2.54
N ASP A 168 12.74 -10.77 -3.05
CA ASP A 168 14.13 -11.15 -2.75
C ASP A 168 15.14 -10.05 -3.15
N LYS A 169 14.74 -9.18 -4.09
CA LYS A 169 15.58 -8.06 -4.56
C LYS A 169 15.57 -6.86 -3.61
N ALA A 170 14.67 -6.82 -2.64
CA ALA A 170 14.55 -5.70 -1.70
C ALA A 170 15.81 -5.53 -0.85
N SER A 171 16.44 -6.65 -0.44
CA SER A 171 17.66 -6.63 0.37
C SER A 171 18.50 -7.87 0.07
N ARG A 172 19.83 -7.68 -0.01
CA ARG A 172 20.79 -8.80 -0.16
C ARG A 172 20.71 -9.76 1.02
N GLU A 173 20.47 -9.24 2.22
CA GLU A 173 20.34 -10.02 3.44
C GLU A 173 19.08 -10.88 3.40
N LEU A 174 17.94 -10.33 3.00
CA LEU A 174 16.69 -11.07 2.85
C LEU A 174 16.83 -12.21 1.84
N SER A 175 17.43 -11.92 0.69
CA SER A 175 17.73 -12.93 -0.34
C SER A 175 18.62 -14.05 0.21
N SER A 176 19.66 -13.70 0.99
CA SER A 176 20.56 -14.69 1.61
C SER A 176 19.83 -15.57 2.62
N ILE A 177 19.01 -14.97 3.52
CA ILE A 177 18.22 -15.69 4.51
C ILE A 177 17.26 -16.69 3.82
N ARG A 178 16.54 -16.26 2.80
CA ARG A 178 15.61 -17.12 2.06
C ARG A 178 16.31 -18.25 1.33
N LYS A 179 17.46 -17.98 0.71
CA LYS A 179 18.28 -19.00 0.04
C LYS A 179 18.81 -20.02 1.03
N GLU A 180 19.35 -19.59 2.17
CA GLU A 180 19.85 -20.47 3.22
C GLU A 180 18.71 -21.35 3.76
N ARG A 181 17.54 -20.75 4.10
CA ARG A 181 16.36 -21.50 4.54
C ARG A 181 15.92 -22.57 3.54
N LYS A 182 15.88 -22.23 2.25
CA LYS A 182 15.54 -23.17 1.18
C LYS A 182 16.53 -24.34 1.08
N ASN A 183 17.83 -24.04 1.20
CA ASN A 183 18.87 -25.06 1.17
C ASN A 183 18.76 -26.01 2.35
N ILE A 184 18.56 -25.49 3.57
CA ILE A 184 18.38 -26.31 4.78
C ILE A 184 17.12 -27.17 4.66
N ALA A 185 15.99 -26.59 4.21
CA ALA A 185 14.75 -27.35 4.02
C ALA A 185 14.91 -28.50 3.02
N SER A 186 15.66 -28.27 1.94
CA SER A 186 16.00 -29.33 0.98
C SER A 186 16.87 -30.43 1.62
N GLY A 187 17.85 -30.06 2.43
CA GLY A 187 18.69 -31.00 3.18
C GLY A 187 17.87 -31.84 4.17
N ILE A 188 16.94 -31.21 4.92
CA ILE A 188 16.03 -31.92 5.83
C ILE A 188 15.21 -32.98 5.07
N ARG A 189 14.61 -32.60 3.95
CA ARG A 189 13.82 -33.56 3.14
C ARG A 189 14.65 -34.75 2.74
N SER A 190 15.87 -34.54 2.25
CA SER A 190 16.76 -35.64 1.86
C SER A 190 17.17 -36.56 3.03
N LEU A 191 17.30 -35.97 4.24
CA LEU A 191 17.56 -36.78 5.46
C LEU A 191 16.32 -37.58 5.85
N LEU A 192 15.15 -36.95 5.85
CA LEU A 192 13.89 -37.59 6.20
C LEU A 192 13.51 -38.70 5.20
N ASP A 193 13.76 -38.51 3.91
CA ASP A 193 13.54 -39.54 2.89
C ASP A 193 14.34 -40.79 3.19
N ARG A 194 15.59 -40.66 3.68
CA ARG A 194 16.40 -41.81 4.14
C ARG A 194 15.80 -42.47 5.37
N VAL A 195 15.35 -41.68 6.35
CA VAL A 195 14.68 -42.21 7.55
C VAL A 195 13.41 -42.99 7.17
N ILE A 196 12.60 -42.41 6.26
CA ILE A 196 11.38 -43.03 5.73
C ILE A 196 11.70 -44.39 5.05
N GLN A 197 12.73 -44.42 4.21
CA GLN A 197 13.13 -45.67 3.53
C GLN A 197 13.61 -46.74 4.52
N ASN A 198 14.33 -46.37 5.58
CA ASN A 198 14.87 -47.30 6.56
C ASN A 198 13.81 -47.84 7.55
N HIS A 199 12.68 -47.10 7.71
CA HIS A 199 11.65 -47.40 8.70
C HIS A 199 10.24 -47.47 8.09
N ALA A 200 10.13 -47.88 6.83
CA ALA A 200 8.87 -47.80 6.07
C ALA A 200 7.73 -48.63 6.72
N ASP A 201 8.03 -49.73 7.40
CA ASP A 201 7.08 -50.57 8.14
C ASP A 201 6.48 -49.89 9.39
N MET A 202 7.21 -48.97 9.98
CA MET A 202 6.82 -48.21 11.19
C MET A 202 5.99 -46.97 10.87
N LEU A 203 5.99 -46.50 9.62
CA LEU A 203 5.31 -45.27 9.22
C LEU A 203 3.85 -45.54 8.82
N GLN A 204 2.99 -44.59 9.13
CA GLN A 204 1.61 -44.57 8.65
C GLN A 204 1.57 -44.28 7.15
N GLU A 205 2.39 -43.30 6.71
CA GLU A 205 2.58 -42.89 5.33
C GLU A 205 4.06 -42.54 5.12
N GLY A 206 4.61 -42.82 3.97
CA GLY A 206 6.01 -42.51 3.60
C GLY A 206 6.17 -41.06 3.12
N ILE A 207 5.68 -40.08 3.89
CA ILE A 207 5.71 -38.68 3.52
C ILE A 207 6.33 -37.79 4.62
N VAL A 208 6.93 -36.69 4.20
CA VAL A 208 7.37 -35.62 5.12
C VAL A 208 6.22 -34.68 5.38
N THR A 209 5.92 -34.40 6.64
CA THR A 209 4.84 -33.49 7.05
C THR A 209 5.41 -32.29 7.79
N LEU A 210 4.65 -31.20 7.84
CA LEU A 210 4.98 -30.01 8.63
C LEU A 210 4.03 -29.93 9.84
N ARG A 211 4.60 -29.85 11.05
CA ARG A 211 3.85 -29.63 12.30
C ARG A 211 4.49 -28.49 13.07
N GLU A 212 3.70 -27.45 13.38
CA GLU A 212 4.18 -26.27 14.08
C GLU A 212 5.46 -25.67 13.47
N GLY A 213 5.56 -25.69 12.14
CA GLY A 213 6.73 -25.18 11.42
C GLY A 213 7.94 -26.12 11.40
N ARG A 214 7.81 -27.35 11.92
CA ARG A 214 8.86 -28.36 11.96
C ARG A 214 8.59 -29.50 10.98
N TYR A 215 9.63 -29.98 10.33
CA TYR A 215 9.56 -31.13 9.44
C TYR A 215 9.55 -32.41 10.26
N CYS A 216 8.49 -33.19 10.12
CA CYS A 216 8.22 -34.42 10.87
C CYS A 216 7.87 -35.57 9.92
N ILE A 217 7.87 -36.79 10.45
CA ILE A 217 7.36 -38.00 9.77
C ILE A 217 6.19 -38.61 10.56
N PRO A 218 5.17 -39.16 9.89
CA PRO A 218 4.01 -39.78 10.54
C PRO A 218 4.33 -41.23 10.91
N VAL A 219 4.53 -41.52 12.19
CA VAL A 219 4.84 -42.85 12.74
C VAL A 219 3.59 -43.46 13.36
N LYS A 220 3.33 -44.74 13.13
CA LYS A 220 2.24 -45.49 13.80
C LYS A 220 2.46 -45.48 15.31
N ALA A 221 1.43 -45.25 16.09
CA ALA A 221 1.52 -45.12 17.56
C ALA A 221 2.13 -46.38 18.23
N ASP A 222 1.93 -47.57 17.65
CA ASP A 222 2.49 -48.84 18.12
C ASP A 222 4.03 -48.87 18.09
N PHE A 223 4.66 -48.02 17.29
CA PHE A 223 6.11 -47.91 17.19
C PHE A 223 6.69 -46.68 17.93
N ASN A 224 5.92 -46.13 18.88
CA ASN A 224 6.39 -45.01 19.70
C ASN A 224 7.73 -45.39 20.39
N GLY A 225 8.72 -44.50 20.30
CA GLY A 225 10.07 -44.70 20.87
C GLY A 225 11.01 -45.60 20.04
N ARG A 226 10.57 -46.15 18.90
CA ARG A 226 11.45 -46.92 17.99
C ARG A 226 12.27 -46.01 17.07
N ILE A 227 11.75 -44.86 16.74
CA ILE A 227 12.48 -43.79 16.03
C ILE A 227 12.83 -42.71 17.04
N GLU A 228 14.12 -42.48 17.22
CA GLU A 228 14.62 -41.47 18.14
C GLU A 228 14.27 -40.09 17.64
N GLY A 229 13.49 -39.32 18.41
CA GLY A 229 13.00 -38.00 18.01
C GLY A 229 12.04 -37.38 18.99
N ILE A 230 11.56 -36.19 18.63
CA ILE A 230 10.61 -35.37 19.41
C ILE A 230 9.21 -35.53 18.83
N VAL A 231 8.22 -35.81 19.67
CA VAL A 231 6.80 -35.89 19.26
C VAL A 231 6.18 -34.51 19.25
N HIS A 232 5.70 -34.09 18.08
CA HIS A 232 5.00 -32.81 17.86
C HIS A 232 3.48 -32.98 17.71
N GLY A 233 2.91 -33.96 18.38
CA GLY A 233 1.47 -34.21 18.39
C GLY A 233 1.09 -35.56 17.78
N ALA A 234 -0.22 -35.83 17.80
CA ALA A 234 -0.83 -37.02 17.27
C ALA A 234 -1.99 -36.71 16.32
N SER A 235 -2.40 -37.70 15.49
CA SER A 235 -3.63 -37.62 14.73
C SER A 235 -4.84 -37.55 15.67
N SER A 236 -5.99 -37.10 15.18
CA SER A 236 -7.24 -37.04 15.95
C SER A 236 -7.70 -38.40 16.49
N SER A 237 -7.36 -39.51 15.83
CA SER A 237 -7.60 -40.87 16.28
C SER A 237 -6.55 -41.37 17.25
N GLY A 238 -5.44 -40.68 17.46
CA GLY A 238 -4.30 -41.12 18.28
C GLY A 238 -3.45 -42.23 17.65
N GLN A 239 -3.78 -42.70 16.46
CA GLN A 239 -3.07 -43.84 15.81
C GLN A 239 -1.77 -43.43 15.13
N THR A 240 -1.52 -42.15 14.94
CA THR A 240 -0.32 -41.61 14.27
C THR A 240 0.33 -40.56 15.14
N LEU A 241 1.63 -40.71 15.36
CA LEU A 241 2.46 -39.69 16.03
C LEU A 241 3.29 -38.94 14.98
N PHE A 242 3.37 -37.62 15.10
CA PHE A 242 4.24 -36.82 14.25
C PHE A 242 5.56 -36.62 14.96
N ILE A 243 6.57 -37.35 14.47
CA ILE A 243 7.90 -37.37 15.10
C ILE A 243 8.87 -36.52 14.28
N GLU A 244 9.59 -35.65 14.93
CA GLU A 244 10.78 -34.96 14.43
C GLU A 244 11.99 -35.80 14.79
N PRO A 245 12.62 -36.52 13.84
CA PRO A 245 13.80 -37.32 14.14
C PRO A 245 14.97 -36.48 14.64
N MET A 246 15.75 -37.01 15.61
CA MET A 246 16.90 -36.27 16.18
C MET A 246 17.88 -35.80 15.10
N SER A 247 18.02 -36.49 14.00
CA SER A 247 18.91 -36.18 12.89
C SER A 247 18.56 -34.86 12.18
N VAL A 248 17.35 -34.30 12.39
CA VAL A 248 16.90 -33.04 11.74
C VAL A 248 16.55 -31.93 12.73
N VAL A 249 16.65 -32.18 14.04
CA VAL A 249 16.28 -31.19 15.07
C VAL A 249 17.07 -29.89 14.94
N GLU A 250 18.40 -29.97 14.79
CA GLU A 250 19.25 -28.78 14.61
C GLU A 250 18.91 -27.99 13.36
N ALA A 251 18.66 -28.69 12.24
CA ALA A 251 18.29 -28.06 10.99
C ALA A 251 16.88 -27.38 11.07
N ASN A 252 15.92 -28.02 11.75
CA ASN A 252 14.63 -27.43 12.03
C ASN A 252 14.75 -26.18 12.93
N ASN A 253 15.61 -26.22 13.96
CA ASN A 253 15.90 -25.05 14.80
C ASN A 253 16.46 -23.89 13.94
N LYS A 254 17.38 -24.20 13.03
CA LYS A 254 17.95 -23.19 12.12
C LYS A 254 16.91 -22.59 11.18
N ILE A 255 15.97 -23.39 10.68
CA ILE A 255 14.83 -22.87 9.88
C ILE A 255 13.96 -21.92 10.71
N ALA A 256 13.69 -22.25 11.97
CA ALA A 256 12.90 -21.37 12.85
C ALA A 256 13.61 -20.03 13.09
N GLU A 257 14.92 -20.04 13.35
CA GLU A 257 15.74 -18.83 13.48
C GLU A 257 15.71 -17.97 12.21
N LEU A 258 15.91 -18.59 11.04
CA LEU A 258 15.90 -17.90 9.75
C LEU A 258 14.50 -17.35 9.43
N THR A 259 13.45 -18.06 9.78
CA THR A 259 12.06 -17.59 9.59
C THR A 259 11.79 -16.36 10.44
N PHE A 260 12.24 -16.36 11.70
CA PHE A 260 12.15 -15.19 12.56
C PHE A 260 12.97 -14.01 12.02
N ALA A 261 14.21 -14.24 11.61
CA ALA A 261 15.07 -13.22 11.01
C ALA A 261 14.45 -12.63 9.72
N GLU A 262 13.84 -13.46 8.89
CA GLU A 262 13.12 -13.02 7.69
C GLU A 262 11.95 -12.10 8.03
N GLN A 263 11.13 -12.45 9.02
CA GLN A 263 10.02 -11.62 9.48
C GLN A 263 10.47 -10.27 10.01
N GLN A 264 11.56 -10.23 10.77
CA GLN A 264 12.12 -8.98 11.28
C GLN A 264 12.63 -8.08 10.14
N ARG A 265 13.32 -8.66 9.17
CA ARG A 265 13.87 -7.92 8.01
C ARG A 265 12.78 -7.45 7.04
N SER A 266 11.74 -8.26 6.82
CA SER A 266 10.61 -7.86 5.98
C SER A 266 9.80 -6.69 6.56
N ARG A 267 9.85 -6.48 7.89
CA ARG A 267 9.19 -5.35 8.57
C ARG A 267 10.05 -4.09 8.61
N GLY A 268 11.36 -4.20 8.47
CA GLY A 268 12.32 -3.09 8.61
C GLY A 268 13.02 -2.69 7.30
N SER A 269 12.67 -3.29 6.18
CA SER A 269 13.15 -2.93 4.84
C SER A 269 12.19 -1.96 4.20
#